data_59f10a427e1843f1ea4b5ccc51ef53c3
#
_entry.id   59f10a427e1843f1ea4b5ccc51ef53c3
#
_cell.length_a   1.000
_cell.length_b   1.000
_cell.length_c   1.000
_cell.angle_alpha   90.00
_cell.angle_beta   90.00
_cell.angle_gamma   90.00
#
_symmetry.space_group_name_H-M   'P 1'
#
loop_
_entity.id
_entity.type
_entity.pdbx_description
1 polymer ?
#
loop_
_entity_poly.entity_id
_entity_poly.type
_entity_poly.pdbx_seq_one_letter_code
_entity_poly.pdbx_strand_id
1 'polypeptide(L)' 'MDAPIHPFSEIFKQLGLSDDPLEIERFITTHSPLDDDVKLVDAPFWNDAQRAFLKEAYIADADWIPMIDQLNEALHASKK' A
#
# COMPACT_ATOMS: atom_id res chain seq x y z
N MET A 1 16.08 15.81 -10.00
CA MET A 1 15.89 15.15 -10.17
C MET A 1 14.90 14.68 -10.09
N ASP A 2 14.36 14.37 -10.49
CA ASP A 2 13.29 14.09 -10.33
C ASP A 2 12.99 12.86 -10.75
N ALA A 3 12.87 12.04 -9.99
CA ALA A 3 12.52 10.76 -10.26
C ALA A 3 11.16 10.71 -10.75
N PRO A 4 10.88 9.97 -11.72
CA PRO A 4 9.52 9.84 -12.20
C PRO A 4 8.67 8.96 -11.33
N ILE A 5 9.16 8.49 -10.22
CA ILE A 5 8.34 7.65 -9.37
C ILE A 5 7.61 8.49 -8.34
N HIS A 6 6.45 8.00 -7.96
CA HIS A 6 5.62 8.70 -6.98
C HIS A 6 6.16 8.45 -5.58
N PRO A 7 6.00 9.39 -4.66
CA PRO A 7 6.36 9.14 -3.28
C PRO A 7 5.42 8.10 -2.67
N PHE A 8 5.94 7.38 -1.69
CA PHE A 8 5.16 6.34 -1.04
C PHE A 8 3.83 6.86 -0.50
N SER A 9 3.85 8.06 0.04
CA SER A 9 2.63 8.63 0.59
C SER A 9 1.54 8.83 -0.45
N GLU A 10 1.91 8.94 -1.69
CA GLU A 10 0.92 9.20 -2.72
C GLU A 10 -0.01 8.01 -2.95
N ILE A 11 0.47 6.80 -2.72
CA ILE A 11 -0.40 5.66 -2.89
C ILE A 11 -1.53 5.70 -1.88
N PHE A 12 -1.29 6.24 -0.70
CA PHE A 12 -2.34 6.39 0.29
C PHE A 12 -3.40 7.37 -0.18
N LYS A 13 -2.97 8.44 -0.83
CA LYS A 13 -3.91 9.38 -1.39
C LYS A 13 -4.79 8.73 -2.44
N GLN A 14 -4.19 7.92 -3.29
CA GLN A 14 -4.94 7.23 -4.33
C GLN A 14 -5.95 6.25 -3.74
N LEU A 15 -5.65 5.73 -2.57
CA LEU A 15 -6.55 4.81 -1.90
C LEU A 15 -7.63 5.52 -1.09
N GLY A 16 -7.63 6.85 -1.13
CA GLY A 16 -8.60 7.61 -0.36
C GLY A 16 -8.25 7.70 1.10
N LEU A 17 -6.99 7.46 1.43
CA LEU A 17 -6.52 7.53 2.80
C LEU A 17 -5.67 8.77 2.99
N SER A 18 -5.38 9.08 4.25
CA SER A 18 -4.56 10.23 4.54
C SER A 18 -3.12 9.99 4.11
N ASP A 19 -2.50 11.00 3.53
CA ASP A 19 -1.09 10.91 3.17
C ASP A 19 -0.18 11.54 4.21
N ASP A 20 -0.74 11.91 5.36
CA ASP A 20 0.05 12.44 6.46
C ASP A 20 0.94 11.33 7.01
N PRO A 21 2.25 11.61 7.20
CA PRO A 21 3.16 10.55 7.68
C PRO A 21 2.72 9.86 8.96
N LEU A 22 2.15 10.61 9.89
CA LEU A 22 1.71 9.99 11.13
C LEU A 22 0.51 9.08 10.91
N GLU A 23 -0.38 9.48 10.01
CA GLU A 23 -1.54 8.65 9.71
C GLU A 23 -1.15 7.41 8.93
N ILE A 24 -0.16 7.55 8.05
CA ILE A 24 0.35 6.40 7.32
C ILE A 24 0.93 5.39 8.30
N GLU A 25 1.71 5.87 9.23
CA GLU A 25 2.32 5.00 10.22
C GLU A 25 1.27 4.31 11.07
N ARG A 26 0.25 5.07 11.44
CA ARG A 26 -0.83 4.52 12.23
C ARG A 26 -1.60 3.46 11.47
N PHE A 27 -1.85 3.72 10.18
CA PHE A 27 -2.55 2.76 9.35
C PHE A 27 -1.77 1.45 9.26
N ILE A 28 -0.47 1.55 9.02
CA ILE A 28 0.37 0.38 8.91
C ILE A 28 0.39 -0.39 10.23
N THR A 29 0.55 0.32 11.32
CA THR A 29 0.60 -0.31 12.63
C THR A 29 -0.72 -1.01 12.95
N THR A 30 -1.82 -0.36 12.60
CA THR A 30 -3.14 -0.89 12.90
C THR A 30 -3.42 -2.17 12.13
N HIS A 31 -2.95 -2.24 10.89
CA HIS A 31 -3.30 -3.36 10.03
C HIS A 31 -2.20 -4.41 9.91
N SER A 32 -1.06 -4.18 10.49
CA SER A 32 0.00 -5.18 10.46
C SER A 32 -0.01 -5.97 11.76
N PRO A 33 0.54 -7.15 11.76
CA PRO A 33 1.11 -7.79 10.59
C PRO A 33 0.06 -8.53 9.79
N LEU A 34 0.23 -8.52 8.49
CA LEU A 34 -0.58 -9.37 7.65
C LEU A 34 -0.03 -10.78 7.70
N ASP A 35 -0.94 -11.76 7.60
CA ASP A 35 -0.52 -13.13 7.48
C ASP A 35 0.34 -13.32 6.27
N ASP A 36 1.35 -14.16 6.36
CA ASP A 36 2.22 -14.43 5.22
C ASP A 36 1.45 -14.98 4.04
N ASP A 37 0.34 -15.65 4.31
CA ASP A 37 -0.47 -16.23 3.25
C ASP A 37 -1.37 -15.22 2.57
N VAL A 38 -1.50 -14.04 3.12
CA VAL A 38 -2.43 -13.04 2.60
C VAL A 38 -1.66 -12.04 1.78
N LYS A 39 -1.97 -12.00 0.49
CA LYS A 39 -1.36 -11.00 -0.37
C LYS A 39 -1.96 -9.65 -0.10
N LEU A 40 -1.19 -8.61 -0.44
CA LEU A 40 -1.65 -7.26 -0.18
C LEU A 40 -3.02 -7.00 -0.77
N VAL A 41 -3.23 -7.38 -2.02
CA VAL A 41 -4.49 -7.10 -2.68
C VAL A 41 -5.64 -7.91 -2.11
N ASP A 42 -5.33 -8.97 -1.36
CA ASP A 42 -6.36 -9.80 -0.77
C ASP A 42 -6.65 -9.43 0.68
N ALA A 43 -5.97 -8.42 1.19
CA ALA A 43 -6.17 -8.05 2.59
C ALA A 43 -7.62 -7.66 2.84
N PRO A 44 -8.17 -8.06 3.97
CA PRO A 44 -9.60 -7.88 4.21
C PRO A 44 -10.02 -6.45 4.50
N PHE A 45 -9.08 -5.58 4.77
CA PHE A 45 -9.42 -4.21 5.12
C PHE A 45 -9.57 -3.28 3.90
N TRP A 46 -9.32 -3.78 2.69
CA TRP A 46 -9.54 -2.98 1.49
C TRP A 46 -10.99 -3.11 1.04
N ASN A 47 -11.57 -2.01 0.62
CA ASN A 47 -12.87 -2.11 -0.04
C ASN A 47 -12.66 -2.47 -1.51
N ASP A 48 -13.76 -2.65 -2.24
CA ASP A 48 -13.67 -3.10 -3.63
C ASP A 48 -12.92 -2.12 -4.50
N ALA A 49 -13.12 -0.83 -4.29
CA ALA A 49 -12.46 0.18 -5.09
C ALA A 49 -10.97 0.21 -4.82
N GLN A 50 -10.60 0.08 -3.56
CA GLN A 50 -9.18 0.07 -3.19
C GLN A 50 -8.49 -1.15 -3.73
N ARG A 51 -9.15 -2.29 -3.64
CA ARG A 51 -8.58 -3.52 -4.16
C ARG A 51 -8.39 -3.44 -5.67
N ALA A 52 -9.38 -2.88 -6.35
CA ALA A 52 -9.29 -2.75 -7.80
C ALA A 52 -8.14 -1.83 -8.19
N PHE A 53 -7.95 -0.75 -7.46
CA PHE A 53 -6.84 0.15 -7.75
C PHE A 53 -5.51 -0.56 -7.60
N LEU A 54 -5.35 -1.30 -6.51
CA LEU A 54 -4.08 -1.97 -6.26
C LEU A 54 -3.78 -3.01 -7.32
N LYS A 55 -4.80 -3.75 -7.72
CA LYS A 55 -4.62 -4.77 -8.73
C LYS A 55 -4.25 -4.15 -10.08
N GLU A 56 -4.97 -3.13 -10.45
CA GLU A 56 -4.73 -2.51 -11.72
C GLU A 56 -3.39 -1.81 -11.77
N ALA A 57 -3.03 -1.13 -10.71
CA ALA A 57 -1.76 -0.43 -10.68
C ALA A 57 -0.59 -1.40 -10.75
N TYR A 58 -0.73 -2.53 -10.10
CA TYR A 58 0.33 -3.51 -10.10
C TYR A 58 0.53 -4.14 -11.48
N ILE A 59 -0.56 -4.35 -12.19
CA ILE A 59 -0.49 -4.99 -13.49
C ILE A 59 -0.16 -4.02 -14.60
N ALA A 60 -0.78 -2.86 -14.57
CA ALA A 60 -0.75 -1.97 -15.72
C ALA A 60 0.16 -0.76 -15.57
N ASP A 61 0.61 -0.45 -14.38
CA ASP A 61 1.35 0.79 -14.17
C ASP A 61 2.60 0.53 -13.36
N ALA A 62 3.72 0.41 -14.07
CA ALA A 62 4.99 0.10 -13.43
C ALA A 62 5.44 1.18 -12.46
N ASP A 63 4.94 2.40 -12.61
CA ASP A 63 5.32 3.48 -11.69
C ASP A 63 4.86 3.21 -10.27
N TRP A 64 3.79 2.44 -10.12
CA TRP A 64 3.25 2.17 -8.80
C TRP A 64 3.81 0.92 -8.16
N ILE A 65 4.49 0.08 -8.93
CA ILE A 65 4.99 -1.19 -8.39
C ILE A 65 5.91 -1.01 -7.19
N PRO A 66 6.88 -0.08 -7.23
CA PRO A 66 7.75 0.07 -6.05
C PRO A 66 6.97 0.48 -4.80
N MET A 67 5.95 1.32 -4.95
CA MET A 67 5.16 1.74 -3.80
C MET A 67 4.29 0.61 -3.28
N ILE A 68 3.73 -0.18 -4.19
CA ILE A 68 2.93 -1.32 -3.79
C ILE A 68 3.78 -2.34 -3.06
N ASP A 69 4.99 -2.60 -3.57
CA ASP A 69 5.90 -3.52 -2.90
C ASP A 69 6.29 -3.00 -1.53
N GLN A 70 6.53 -1.71 -1.42
CA GLN A 70 6.90 -1.12 -0.15
C GLN A 70 5.76 -1.23 0.86
N LEU A 71 4.54 -1.00 0.41
CA LEU A 71 3.38 -1.13 1.27
C LEU A 71 3.18 -2.58 1.70
N ASN A 72 3.33 -3.49 0.76
CA ASN A 72 3.22 -4.91 1.07
C ASN A 72 4.23 -5.32 2.13
N GLU A 73 5.45 -4.88 1.96
CA GLU A 73 6.51 -5.19 2.91
C GLU A 73 6.23 -4.58 4.28
N ALA A 74 5.78 -3.33 4.29
CA ALA A 74 5.51 -2.65 5.55
C ALA A 74 4.41 -3.35 6.35
N LEU A 75 3.40 -3.82 5.65
CA LEU A 75 2.28 -4.47 6.33
C LEU A 75 2.63 -5.87 6.83
N HIS A 76 3.64 -6.50 6.25
CA HIS A 76 4.08 -7.82 6.71
C HIS A 76 5.26 -7.74 7.66
N ALA A 77 5.98 -6.66 7.65
CA ALA A 77 7.27 -6.59 8.33
C ALA A 77 7.19 -6.38 9.82
N SER A 78 6.06 -5.89 10.33
CA SER A 78 5.98 -5.65 11.75
C SER A 78 5.72 -6.89 12.54
N LYS A 79 5.67 -8.01 11.89
CA LYS A 79 5.47 -9.24 12.57
C LYS A 79 6.64 -9.53 13.49
N LYS A 80 6.39 -9.96 14.65
CA LYS A 80 7.46 -10.24 15.59
C LYS A 80 7.58 -11.70 15.83
#